data_0002ebc7caa6cc9a7d544ba223f2b671
#
_entry.id   0002ebc7caa6cc9a7d544ba223f2b671
#
_cell.length_a   1.000
_cell.length_b   1.000
_cell.length_c   1.000
_cell.angle_alpha   90.00
_cell.angle_beta   90.00
_cell.angle_gamma   90.00
#
_symmetry.space_group_name_H-M   'P 1'
#
loop_
_entity.id
_entity.type
_entity.pdbx_description
1 polymer ?
#
loop_
_entity_poly.entity_id
_entity_poly.type
_entity_poly.pdbx_seq_one_letter_code
_entity_poly.pdbx_strand_id
1 'polypeptide(L)'
;LVEVEPIATVRLERSISAVGTGRARRSVEIRPSGTGRVEGISFASGDLVTEGAALVRLDDASERAAVAEAEAEIEETTAAYDRAATLQKQGRVTGQSFEGARADLQRAEARLGRVRAALQERVIRAPFTGIIGLTDLTEGALVARETIIATLEDLTVLRVEFRTPERFFADVAVGDEVRVETTIHPGETFDGEVVAVDRRVDETSRAFRVRAEIPNGDMKLPSGLFLRVTMVLAARMGVVAPEQAVIIEGDGAFVYVVDAEGVVERRAITVGQRAGGMAEALRGLAPGERVVTRGIQKVRDGAPVRIIGEGAPAGGKPSGAPEGGGPGAEPTAGEPAAASVPAASVPAASAPASSVPAASVPAPAPAASPAGPTPAAPTPAASPASPAASAPAAGAATGAPRT
;
A
#
# COMPACT_ATOMS: atom_id res chain seq x y z
N LEU A 1 13.02 -43.29 30.93
CA LEU A 1 12.01 -42.84 29.99
C LEU A 1 12.32 -41.42 29.61
N VAL A 2 12.40 -41.16 28.30
CA VAL A 2 12.67 -39.86 27.70
C VAL A 2 11.67 -39.60 26.54
N GLU A 3 11.39 -38.34 26.30
CA GLU A 3 10.65 -37.90 25.09
C GLU A 3 11.70 -37.37 24.10
N VAL A 4 11.57 -37.76 22.84
CA VAL A 4 12.48 -37.34 21.77
C VAL A 4 11.70 -36.69 20.66
N GLU A 5 12.32 -35.72 20.01
CA GLU A 5 11.80 -35.07 18.82
C GLU A 5 12.83 -35.15 17.68
N PRO A 6 12.39 -35.32 16.42
CA PRO A 6 13.28 -35.35 15.28
C PRO A 6 13.81 -33.96 14.97
N ILE A 7 15.09 -33.89 14.58
CA ILE A 7 15.72 -32.68 14.04
C ILE A 7 15.16 -32.42 12.64
N ALA A 8 14.64 -31.23 12.44
CA ALA A 8 14.09 -30.78 11.18
C ALA A 8 14.98 -29.76 10.50
N THR A 9 14.85 -29.66 9.17
CA THR A 9 15.38 -28.53 8.42
C THR A 9 14.24 -27.58 8.14
N VAL A 10 14.36 -26.32 8.58
CA VAL A 10 13.34 -25.30 8.37
C VAL A 10 13.94 -24.08 7.67
N ARG A 11 13.08 -23.31 7.01
CA ARG A 11 13.46 -22.01 6.47
C ARG A 11 13.60 -21.02 7.62
N LEU A 12 14.83 -20.60 7.88
CA LEU A 12 15.15 -19.57 8.86
C LEU A 12 15.20 -18.22 8.16
N GLU A 13 14.46 -17.27 8.68
CA GLU A 13 14.39 -15.91 8.14
C GLU A 13 15.02 -14.93 9.12
N ARG A 14 15.91 -14.08 8.60
CA ARG A 14 16.35 -12.89 9.29
C ARG A 14 15.46 -11.75 8.85
N SER A 15 14.60 -11.28 9.70
CA SER A 15 13.64 -10.23 9.42
C SER A 15 13.78 -9.04 10.35
N ILE A 16 13.27 -7.92 9.91
CA ILE A 16 13.09 -6.73 10.73
C ILE A 16 11.63 -6.35 10.73
N SER A 17 11.16 -5.89 11.90
CA SER A 17 9.80 -5.37 12.04
C SER A 17 9.84 -3.85 12.14
N ALA A 18 8.94 -3.20 11.46
CA ALA A 18 8.75 -1.75 11.48
C ALA A 18 7.25 -1.43 11.50
N VAL A 19 6.92 -0.18 11.77
CA VAL A 19 5.56 0.34 11.58
C VAL A 19 5.56 1.21 10.34
N GLY A 20 4.63 0.95 9.44
CA GLY A 20 4.44 1.69 8.20
C GLY A 20 3.07 2.31 8.11
N THR A 21 2.91 3.21 7.16
CA THR A 21 1.62 3.80 6.78
C THR A 21 1.30 3.37 5.36
N GLY A 22 0.12 2.78 5.19
CA GLY A 22 -0.41 2.43 3.89
C GLY A 22 -1.01 3.65 3.19
N ARG A 23 -0.70 3.84 1.91
CA ARG A 23 -1.26 4.91 1.06
C ARG A 23 -1.75 4.32 -0.25
N ALA A 24 -2.76 4.92 -0.82
CA ALA A 24 -3.20 4.58 -2.17
C ALA A 24 -2.03 4.74 -3.17
N ARG A 25 -2.04 3.95 -4.22
CA ARG A 25 -1.08 4.07 -5.34
C ARG A 25 -1.13 5.46 -5.97
N ARG A 26 -2.32 6.00 -6.16
CA ARG A 26 -2.61 7.36 -6.61
C ARG A 26 -3.74 7.90 -5.76
N SER A 27 -3.61 9.15 -5.35
CA SER A 27 -4.65 9.89 -4.63
C SER A 27 -4.66 11.31 -5.16
N VAL A 28 -5.84 11.81 -5.55
CA VAL A 28 -6.01 13.16 -6.05
C VAL A 28 -7.32 13.76 -5.55
N GLU A 29 -7.27 15.02 -5.20
CA GLU A 29 -8.47 15.80 -4.94
C GLU A 29 -9.07 16.28 -6.27
N ILE A 30 -10.29 15.87 -6.55
CA ILE A 30 -11.04 16.33 -7.72
C ILE A 30 -11.54 17.75 -7.45
N ARG A 31 -11.13 18.65 -8.31
CA ARG A 31 -11.49 20.08 -8.24
C ARG A 31 -11.97 20.57 -9.63
N PRO A 32 -12.88 21.54 -9.70
CA PRO A 32 -13.28 22.13 -10.96
C PRO A 32 -12.17 23.02 -11.53
N SER A 33 -12.05 23.08 -12.87
CA SER A 33 -11.12 23.99 -13.56
C SER A 33 -11.53 25.46 -13.49
N GLY A 34 -12.82 25.73 -13.27
CA GLY A 34 -13.40 27.08 -13.19
C GLY A 34 -14.60 27.13 -12.25
N THR A 35 -15.07 28.34 -12.00
CA THR A 35 -16.28 28.55 -11.21
C THR A 35 -17.53 28.22 -12.04
N GLY A 36 -18.51 27.53 -11.44
CA GLY A 36 -19.77 27.17 -12.09
C GLY A 36 -20.79 26.62 -11.11
N ARG A 37 -22.05 26.61 -11.53
CA ARG A 37 -23.13 25.96 -10.79
C ARG A 37 -23.19 24.48 -11.19
N VAL A 38 -23.34 23.59 -10.23
CA VAL A 38 -23.52 22.15 -10.47
C VAL A 38 -24.89 21.90 -11.09
N GLU A 39 -24.92 21.34 -12.28
CA GLU A 39 -26.11 20.91 -12.99
C GLU A 39 -26.49 19.46 -12.62
N GLY A 40 -25.49 18.59 -12.47
CA GLY A 40 -25.71 17.20 -12.11
C GLY A 40 -24.45 16.51 -11.60
N ILE A 41 -24.68 15.48 -10.79
CA ILE A 41 -23.64 14.63 -10.20
C ILE A 41 -23.90 13.19 -10.66
N SER A 42 -22.88 12.54 -11.23
CA SER A 42 -22.99 11.22 -11.88
C SER A 42 -22.32 10.09 -11.10
N PHE A 43 -22.07 10.27 -9.81
CA PHE A 43 -21.48 9.26 -8.92
C PHE A 43 -22.11 9.31 -7.54
N ALA A 44 -21.98 8.22 -6.80
CA ALA A 44 -22.23 8.17 -5.36
C ALA A 44 -20.91 8.05 -4.58
N SER A 45 -20.91 8.52 -3.33
CA SER A 45 -19.75 8.37 -2.44
C SER A 45 -19.41 6.89 -2.24
N GLY A 46 -18.15 6.51 -2.45
CA GLY A 46 -17.68 5.14 -2.38
C GLY A 46 -17.72 4.36 -3.69
N ASP A 47 -18.23 4.94 -4.78
CA ASP A 47 -18.30 4.26 -6.07
C ASP A 47 -16.90 4.05 -6.68
N LEU A 48 -16.78 2.93 -7.40
CA LEU A 48 -15.67 2.68 -8.31
C LEU A 48 -15.96 3.39 -9.64
N VAL A 49 -15.15 4.38 -9.98
CA VAL A 49 -15.26 5.13 -11.24
C VAL A 49 -14.12 4.79 -12.17
N THR A 50 -14.40 4.76 -13.48
CA THR A 50 -13.39 4.50 -14.52
C THR A 50 -12.75 5.80 -15.00
N GLU A 51 -11.52 5.70 -15.50
CA GLU A 51 -10.83 6.84 -16.12
C GLU A 51 -11.68 7.48 -17.24
N GLY A 52 -11.75 8.81 -17.24
CA GLY A 52 -12.55 9.57 -18.18
C GLY A 52 -14.05 9.66 -17.89
N ALA A 53 -14.57 8.89 -16.92
CA ALA A 53 -15.97 8.98 -16.51
C ALA A 53 -16.34 10.40 -16.08
N ALA A 54 -17.50 10.90 -16.53
CA ALA A 54 -18.02 12.19 -16.08
C ALA A 54 -18.46 12.07 -14.62
N LEU A 55 -17.91 12.90 -13.76
CA LEU A 55 -18.24 12.94 -12.34
C LEU A 55 -19.27 14.03 -12.03
N VAL A 56 -18.99 15.25 -12.48
CA VAL A 56 -19.85 16.41 -12.26
C VAL A 56 -20.00 17.19 -13.56
N ARG A 57 -21.20 17.63 -13.83
CA ARG A 57 -21.51 18.58 -14.90
C ARG A 57 -21.83 19.93 -14.28
N LEU A 58 -21.16 20.94 -14.77
CA LEU A 58 -21.46 22.33 -14.46
C LEU A 58 -22.38 22.91 -15.55
N ASP A 59 -23.14 23.96 -15.19
CA ASP A 59 -23.91 24.74 -16.15
C ASP A 59 -23.00 25.21 -17.30
N ASP A 60 -23.36 24.86 -18.51
CA ASP A 60 -22.56 25.04 -19.72
C ASP A 60 -23.33 25.83 -20.81
N ALA A 61 -24.49 26.41 -20.47
CA ALA A 61 -25.33 27.09 -21.42
C ALA A 61 -24.62 28.24 -22.16
N SER A 62 -23.79 29.01 -21.47
CA SER A 62 -23.00 30.10 -22.04
C SER A 62 -21.91 29.60 -22.98
N GLU A 63 -21.22 28.50 -22.59
CA GLU A 63 -20.16 27.88 -23.38
C GLU A 63 -20.71 27.26 -24.69
N ARG A 64 -21.88 26.61 -24.60
CA ARG A 64 -22.57 26.07 -25.79
C ARG A 64 -22.95 27.18 -26.77
N ALA A 65 -23.46 28.30 -26.26
CA ALA A 65 -23.78 29.46 -27.11
C ALA A 65 -22.51 30.04 -27.78
N ALA A 66 -21.38 30.13 -27.01
CA ALA A 66 -20.12 30.60 -27.56
C ALA A 66 -19.52 29.63 -28.62
N VAL A 67 -19.71 28.33 -28.46
CA VAL A 67 -19.32 27.35 -29.49
C VAL A 67 -20.16 27.53 -30.75
N ALA A 68 -21.48 27.67 -30.62
CA ALA A 68 -22.36 27.88 -31.79
C ALA A 68 -22.04 29.19 -32.53
N GLU A 69 -21.70 30.28 -31.82
CA GLU A 69 -21.23 31.53 -32.41
C GLU A 69 -19.93 31.33 -33.21
N ALA A 70 -18.93 30.64 -32.59
CA ALA A 70 -17.65 30.39 -33.26
C ALA A 70 -17.77 29.43 -34.46
N GLU A 71 -18.71 28.51 -34.43
CA GLU A 71 -19.01 27.61 -35.56
C GLU A 71 -19.61 28.40 -36.73
N ALA A 72 -20.51 29.33 -36.47
CA ALA A 72 -21.02 30.23 -37.52
C ALA A 72 -19.92 31.13 -38.13
N GLU A 73 -18.98 31.63 -37.30
CA GLU A 73 -17.82 32.40 -37.77
C GLU A 73 -16.88 31.55 -38.67
N ILE A 74 -16.70 30.28 -38.34
CA ILE A 74 -15.94 29.30 -39.17
C ILE A 74 -16.62 29.13 -40.53
N GLU A 75 -17.93 28.94 -40.57
CA GLU A 75 -18.66 28.79 -41.84
C GLU A 75 -18.49 30.02 -42.73
N GLU A 76 -18.63 31.24 -42.16
CA GLU A 76 -18.47 32.51 -42.89
C GLU A 76 -17.05 32.65 -43.43
N THR A 77 -16.03 32.45 -42.58
CA THR A 77 -14.61 32.63 -42.96
C THR A 77 -14.14 31.56 -43.93
N THR A 78 -14.63 30.31 -43.83
CA THR A 78 -14.35 29.25 -44.78
C THR A 78 -14.91 29.61 -46.16
N ALA A 79 -16.17 30.05 -46.23
CA ALA A 79 -16.77 30.48 -47.49
C ALA A 79 -16.03 31.69 -48.12
N ALA A 80 -15.54 32.63 -47.28
CA ALA A 80 -14.73 33.76 -47.77
C ALA A 80 -13.37 33.30 -48.31
N TYR A 81 -12.70 32.39 -47.61
CA TYR A 81 -11.44 31.79 -48.05
C TYR A 81 -11.59 31.03 -49.38
N ASP A 82 -12.62 30.20 -49.53
CA ASP A 82 -12.87 29.42 -50.75
C ASP A 82 -13.17 30.33 -51.96
N ARG A 83 -13.95 31.39 -51.74
CA ARG A 83 -14.15 32.42 -52.77
C ARG A 83 -12.83 33.10 -53.17
N ALA A 84 -12.04 33.54 -52.19
CA ALA A 84 -10.75 34.17 -52.44
C ALA A 84 -9.77 33.24 -53.17
N ALA A 85 -9.72 31.96 -52.75
CA ALA A 85 -8.88 30.93 -53.38
C ALA A 85 -9.27 30.70 -54.87
N THR A 86 -10.58 30.64 -55.15
CA THR A 86 -11.08 30.49 -56.51
C THR A 86 -10.76 31.69 -57.41
N LEU A 87 -10.95 32.90 -56.88
CA LEU A 87 -10.65 34.14 -57.59
C LEU A 87 -9.13 34.37 -57.77
N GLN A 88 -8.31 33.93 -56.82
CA GLN A 88 -6.86 33.97 -56.94
C GLN A 88 -6.37 33.11 -58.12
N LYS A 89 -6.89 31.86 -58.23
CA LYS A 89 -6.58 30.96 -59.34
C LYS A 89 -6.95 31.55 -60.69
N GLN A 90 -7.95 32.44 -60.73
CA GLN A 90 -8.41 33.17 -61.94
C GLN A 90 -7.67 34.51 -62.18
N GLY A 91 -6.68 34.85 -61.25
CA GLY A 91 -5.97 36.12 -61.36
C GLY A 91 -6.80 37.36 -61.01
N ARG A 92 -7.96 37.21 -60.33
CA ARG A 92 -8.93 38.27 -60.07
C ARG A 92 -8.84 38.97 -58.74
N VAL A 93 -7.97 38.44 -57.81
CA VAL A 93 -7.68 39.04 -56.51
C VAL A 93 -6.19 39.09 -56.28
N THR A 94 -5.77 40.05 -55.44
CA THR A 94 -4.35 40.18 -55.03
C THR A 94 -3.93 39.07 -54.06
N GLY A 95 -2.65 38.71 -54.04
CA GLY A 95 -2.11 37.77 -53.05
C GLY A 95 -2.40 38.22 -51.62
N GLN A 96 -2.36 39.53 -51.34
CA GLN A 96 -2.66 40.12 -50.03
C GLN A 96 -4.12 39.83 -49.60
N SER A 97 -5.09 39.93 -50.52
CA SER A 97 -6.49 39.64 -50.18
C SER A 97 -6.73 38.17 -49.90
N PHE A 98 -6.06 37.25 -50.59
CA PHE A 98 -6.11 35.84 -50.32
C PHE A 98 -5.45 35.51 -48.96
N GLU A 99 -4.26 36.04 -48.71
CA GLU A 99 -3.59 35.84 -47.41
C GLU A 99 -4.39 36.42 -46.24
N GLY A 100 -5.11 37.54 -46.47
CA GLY A 100 -6.04 38.08 -45.47
C GLY A 100 -7.17 37.10 -45.14
N ALA A 101 -7.85 36.56 -46.13
CA ALA A 101 -8.93 35.57 -45.94
C ALA A 101 -8.43 34.29 -45.25
N ARG A 102 -7.22 33.85 -45.60
CA ARG A 102 -6.57 32.72 -44.95
C ARG A 102 -6.29 32.99 -43.48
N ALA A 103 -5.75 34.18 -43.14
CA ALA A 103 -5.48 34.57 -41.76
C ALA A 103 -6.76 34.70 -40.92
N ASP A 104 -7.86 35.17 -41.56
CA ASP A 104 -9.17 35.25 -40.90
C ASP A 104 -9.71 33.85 -40.52
N LEU A 105 -9.65 32.90 -41.47
CA LEU A 105 -10.03 31.50 -41.20
C LEU A 105 -9.19 30.91 -40.06
N GLN A 106 -7.87 31.08 -40.10
CA GLN A 106 -7.01 30.56 -39.02
C GLN A 106 -7.33 31.18 -37.65
N ARG A 107 -7.72 32.45 -37.59
CA ARG A 107 -8.15 33.10 -36.34
C ARG A 107 -9.47 32.54 -35.84
N ALA A 108 -10.43 32.30 -36.73
CA ALA A 108 -11.70 31.68 -36.38
C ALA A 108 -11.53 30.25 -35.89
N GLU A 109 -10.66 29.43 -36.53
CA GLU A 109 -10.32 28.08 -36.08
C GLU A 109 -9.71 28.08 -34.68
N ALA A 110 -8.77 29.00 -34.42
CA ALA A 110 -8.15 29.15 -33.11
C ALA A 110 -9.15 29.60 -32.01
N ARG A 111 -10.14 30.45 -32.39
CA ARG A 111 -11.25 30.87 -31.52
C ARG A 111 -12.14 29.66 -31.16
N LEU A 112 -12.57 28.91 -32.17
CA LEU A 112 -13.40 27.71 -31.98
C LEU A 112 -12.69 26.71 -31.07
N GLY A 113 -11.38 26.47 -31.27
CA GLY A 113 -10.59 25.61 -30.40
C GLY A 113 -10.64 26.04 -28.93
N ARG A 114 -10.51 27.35 -28.66
CA ARG A 114 -10.59 27.88 -27.28
C ARG A 114 -11.96 27.70 -26.64
N VAL A 115 -13.05 28.02 -27.33
CA VAL A 115 -14.39 27.90 -26.74
C VAL A 115 -14.82 26.45 -26.54
N ARG A 116 -14.38 25.53 -27.43
CA ARG A 116 -14.59 24.09 -27.25
C ARG A 116 -13.83 23.56 -26.02
N ALA A 117 -12.58 24.01 -25.78
CA ALA A 117 -11.84 23.65 -24.57
C ALA A 117 -12.56 24.16 -23.31
N ALA A 118 -13.07 25.39 -23.31
CA ALA A 118 -13.86 25.93 -22.20
C ALA A 118 -15.13 25.12 -21.93
N LEU A 119 -15.82 24.67 -22.98
CA LEU A 119 -16.98 23.79 -22.85
C LEU A 119 -16.60 22.42 -22.26
N GLN A 120 -15.47 21.84 -22.69
CA GLN A 120 -14.98 20.57 -22.13
C GLN A 120 -14.67 20.67 -20.65
N GLU A 121 -14.17 21.81 -20.16
CA GLU A 121 -13.89 22.07 -18.76
C GLU A 121 -15.15 22.13 -17.88
N ARG A 122 -16.35 22.26 -18.47
CA ARG A 122 -17.63 22.19 -17.73
C ARG A 122 -18.01 20.78 -17.30
N VAL A 123 -17.36 19.76 -17.83
CA VAL A 123 -17.53 18.37 -17.41
C VAL A 123 -16.27 17.91 -16.66
N ILE A 124 -16.40 17.72 -15.37
CA ILE A 124 -15.32 17.26 -14.52
C ILE A 124 -15.27 15.73 -14.62
N ARG A 125 -14.09 15.19 -14.99
CA ARG A 125 -13.90 13.76 -15.26
C ARG A 125 -12.89 13.15 -14.31
N ALA A 126 -13.00 11.83 -14.11
CA ALA A 126 -12.03 11.05 -13.36
C ALA A 126 -10.70 10.97 -14.13
N PRO A 127 -9.55 11.37 -13.52
CA PRO A 127 -8.23 11.32 -14.17
C PRO A 127 -7.65 9.91 -14.24
N PHE A 128 -8.18 8.97 -13.48
CA PHE A 128 -7.83 7.55 -13.48
C PHE A 128 -8.97 6.72 -12.86
N THR A 129 -8.92 5.43 -13.04
CA THR A 129 -9.85 4.49 -12.40
C THR A 129 -9.53 4.35 -10.91
N GLY A 130 -10.54 4.48 -10.04
CA GLY A 130 -10.37 4.41 -8.59
C GLY A 130 -11.67 4.56 -7.83
N ILE A 131 -11.58 4.51 -6.50
CA ILE A 131 -12.71 4.73 -5.60
C ILE A 131 -12.82 6.22 -5.30
N ILE A 132 -14.02 6.76 -5.46
CA ILE A 132 -14.32 8.14 -5.11
C ILE A 132 -14.71 8.22 -3.63
N GLY A 133 -14.11 9.16 -2.92
CA GLY A 133 -14.37 9.38 -1.50
C GLY A 133 -15.73 10.01 -1.22
N LEU A 134 -15.94 10.42 0.03
CA LEU A 134 -17.15 11.12 0.43
C LEU A 134 -17.24 12.50 -0.23
N THR A 135 -18.43 12.90 -0.58
CA THR A 135 -18.73 14.24 -1.09
C THR A 135 -19.97 14.81 -0.40
N ASP A 136 -19.90 16.10 -0.08
CA ASP A 136 -21.04 16.88 0.41
C ASP A 136 -21.63 17.76 -0.72
N LEU A 137 -21.21 17.54 -1.96
CA LEU A 137 -21.65 18.32 -3.10
C LEU A 137 -23.12 18.00 -3.41
N THR A 138 -23.89 19.05 -3.69
CA THR A 138 -25.30 18.95 -4.08
C THR A 138 -25.55 19.65 -5.40
N GLU A 139 -26.55 19.20 -6.16
CA GLU A 139 -27.01 19.88 -7.38
C GLU A 139 -27.48 21.29 -7.04
N GLY A 140 -27.18 22.22 -7.93
CA GLY A 140 -27.45 23.64 -7.71
C GLY A 140 -26.40 24.40 -6.90
N ALA A 141 -25.44 23.72 -6.27
CA ALA A 141 -24.35 24.37 -5.56
C ALA A 141 -23.45 25.16 -6.50
N LEU A 142 -22.89 26.26 -6.01
CA LEU A 142 -21.86 27.01 -6.71
C LEU A 142 -20.49 26.51 -6.27
N VAL A 143 -19.68 26.05 -7.21
CA VAL A 143 -18.31 25.58 -6.97
C VAL A 143 -17.28 26.50 -7.62
N ALA A 144 -16.11 26.59 -7.01
CA ALA A 144 -14.95 27.35 -7.48
C ALA A 144 -13.72 26.43 -7.55
N ARG A 145 -12.60 26.93 -8.11
CA ARG A 145 -11.36 26.14 -8.29
C ARG A 145 -10.80 25.56 -6.97
N GLU A 146 -11.06 26.23 -5.86
CA GLU A 146 -10.61 25.82 -4.53
C GLU A 146 -11.51 24.76 -3.90
N THR A 147 -12.72 24.54 -4.44
CA THR A 147 -13.69 23.61 -3.90
C THR A 147 -13.24 22.17 -4.19
N ILE A 148 -13.02 21.39 -3.14
CA ILE A 148 -12.79 19.95 -3.27
C ILE A 148 -14.15 19.28 -3.46
N ILE A 149 -14.33 18.60 -4.58
CA ILE A 149 -15.54 17.85 -4.92
C ILE A 149 -15.54 16.51 -4.19
N ALA A 150 -14.45 15.77 -4.34
CA ALA A 150 -14.20 14.49 -3.69
C ALA A 150 -12.71 14.14 -3.83
N THR A 151 -12.26 13.15 -3.08
CA THR A 151 -10.94 12.52 -3.28
C THR A 151 -11.12 11.27 -4.13
N LEU A 152 -10.27 11.06 -5.12
CA LEU A 152 -10.23 9.85 -5.93
C LEU A 152 -8.96 9.07 -5.61
N GLU A 153 -9.10 7.79 -5.26
CA GLU A 153 -7.99 6.92 -4.84
C GLU A 153 -7.93 5.62 -5.64
N ASP A 154 -6.75 5.28 -6.14
CA ASP A 154 -6.44 3.98 -6.72
C ASP A 154 -5.91 3.07 -5.61
N LEU A 155 -6.79 2.21 -5.11
CA LEU A 155 -6.50 1.26 -4.03
C LEU A 155 -6.14 -0.14 -4.53
N THR A 156 -5.97 -0.36 -5.82
CA THR A 156 -5.60 -1.67 -6.37
C THR A 156 -4.27 -2.19 -5.86
N VAL A 157 -3.39 -1.27 -5.49
CA VAL A 157 -2.10 -1.52 -4.85
C VAL A 157 -1.95 -0.54 -3.69
N LEU A 158 -1.67 -1.07 -2.50
CA LEU A 158 -1.35 -0.23 -1.35
C LEU A 158 0.16 -0.01 -1.28
N ARG A 159 0.59 1.25 -1.26
CA ARG A 159 1.97 1.64 -1.00
C ARG A 159 2.20 1.78 0.49
N VAL A 160 3.10 1.00 1.02
CA VAL A 160 3.46 1.04 2.44
C VAL A 160 4.80 1.74 2.59
N GLU A 161 4.82 2.86 3.31
CA GLU A 161 6.04 3.58 3.64
C GLU A 161 6.39 3.33 5.10
N PHE A 162 7.61 2.86 5.34
CA PHE A 162 8.14 2.61 6.67
C PHE A 162 9.60 3.03 6.80
N ARG A 163 10.05 3.20 8.04
CA ARG A 163 11.41 3.60 8.36
C ARG A 163 12.20 2.42 8.88
N THR A 164 13.42 2.28 8.38
CA THR A 164 14.36 1.20 8.72
C THR A 164 15.64 1.82 9.27
N PRO A 165 16.19 1.33 10.41
CA PRO A 165 17.45 1.83 10.96
C PRO A 165 18.62 1.70 9.99
N GLU A 166 19.54 2.69 9.98
CA GLU A 166 20.68 2.78 9.04
C GLU A 166 21.57 1.54 9.01
N ARG A 167 21.71 0.81 10.13
CA ARG A 167 22.51 -0.40 10.22
C ARG A 167 22.09 -1.52 9.27
N PHE A 168 20.84 -1.46 8.76
CA PHE A 168 20.31 -2.45 7.82
C PHE A 168 20.40 -1.98 6.36
N PHE A 169 20.99 -0.81 6.10
CA PHE A 169 21.00 -0.23 4.77
C PHE A 169 21.68 -1.13 3.72
N ALA A 170 22.74 -1.83 4.11
CA ALA A 170 23.44 -2.76 3.22
C ALA A 170 22.67 -4.07 2.93
N ASP A 171 21.73 -4.40 3.80
CA ASP A 171 20.97 -5.65 3.73
C ASP A 171 19.62 -5.49 2.99
N VAL A 172 19.14 -4.25 2.79
CA VAL A 172 17.83 -3.95 2.18
C VAL A 172 17.98 -3.67 0.70
N ALA A 173 17.25 -4.41 -0.12
CA ALA A 173 17.26 -4.26 -1.57
C ALA A 173 15.83 -4.13 -2.14
N VAL A 174 15.74 -3.59 -3.35
CA VAL A 174 14.49 -3.64 -4.13
C VAL A 174 14.24 -5.10 -4.51
N GLY A 175 12.99 -5.54 -4.32
CA GLY A 175 12.57 -6.93 -4.51
C GLY A 175 12.54 -7.77 -3.23
N ASP A 176 12.98 -7.22 -2.08
CA ASP A 176 12.87 -7.93 -0.80
C ASP A 176 11.39 -8.17 -0.43
N GLU A 177 11.12 -9.36 0.10
CA GLU A 177 9.79 -9.78 0.54
C GLU A 177 9.36 -9.00 1.78
N VAL A 178 8.16 -8.49 1.75
CA VAL A 178 7.53 -7.74 2.86
C VAL A 178 6.19 -8.38 3.18
N ARG A 179 5.96 -8.66 4.48
CA ARG A 179 4.67 -9.08 5.00
C ARG A 179 4.09 -7.99 5.87
N VAL A 180 2.83 -7.66 5.65
CA VAL A 180 2.13 -6.67 6.46
C VAL A 180 0.95 -7.29 7.19
N GLU A 181 0.78 -6.85 8.43
CA GLU A 181 -0.34 -7.20 9.29
C GLU A 181 -1.07 -5.92 9.69
N THR A 182 -2.38 -6.02 9.86
CA THR A 182 -3.22 -4.90 10.26
C THR A 182 -4.19 -5.29 11.35
N THR A 183 -4.58 -4.33 12.17
CA THR A 183 -5.56 -4.55 13.24
C THR A 183 -7.00 -4.70 12.72
N ILE A 184 -7.29 -4.26 11.48
CA ILE A 184 -8.63 -4.38 10.89
C ILE A 184 -8.91 -5.79 10.34
N HIS A 185 -7.86 -6.57 10.05
CA HIS A 185 -7.94 -7.97 9.62
C HIS A 185 -7.01 -8.82 10.50
N PRO A 186 -7.40 -9.12 11.76
CA PRO A 186 -6.55 -9.87 12.67
C PRO A 186 -6.28 -11.28 12.15
N GLY A 187 -4.98 -11.66 12.10
CA GLY A 187 -4.56 -12.98 11.64
C GLY A 187 -4.41 -13.13 10.13
N GLU A 188 -4.78 -12.12 9.32
CA GLU A 188 -4.45 -12.07 7.90
C GLU A 188 -3.10 -11.38 7.71
N THR A 189 -2.26 -11.97 6.86
CA THR A 189 -1.01 -11.38 6.37
C THR A 189 -1.14 -11.06 4.89
N PHE A 190 -0.63 -9.90 4.49
CA PHE A 190 -0.61 -9.46 3.11
C PHE A 190 0.84 -9.37 2.66
N ASP A 191 1.17 -10.12 1.63
CA ASP A 191 2.52 -10.18 1.08
C ASP A 191 2.71 -9.12 0.00
N GLY A 192 3.92 -8.59 -0.08
CA GLY A 192 4.32 -7.62 -1.07
C GLY A 192 5.83 -7.57 -1.20
N GLU A 193 6.32 -6.57 -1.92
CA GLU A 193 7.73 -6.42 -2.20
C GLU A 193 8.22 -4.97 -2.05
N VAL A 194 9.48 -4.80 -1.73
CA VAL A 194 10.16 -3.50 -1.69
C VAL A 194 10.33 -2.98 -3.12
N VAL A 195 9.77 -1.82 -3.41
CA VAL A 195 9.88 -1.18 -4.74
C VAL A 195 10.85 -0.01 -4.76
N ALA A 196 11.15 0.59 -3.61
CA ALA A 196 12.10 1.68 -3.52
C ALA A 196 12.74 1.78 -2.14
N VAL A 197 14.02 2.12 -2.12
CA VAL A 197 14.82 2.39 -0.93
C VAL A 197 15.38 3.80 -1.06
N ASP A 198 15.06 4.68 -0.11
CA ASP A 198 15.60 6.04 -0.07
C ASP A 198 17.08 5.99 0.33
N ARG A 199 17.94 6.59 -0.47
CA ARG A 199 19.37 6.65 -0.18
C ARG A 199 19.75 7.72 0.84
N ARG A 200 18.79 8.53 1.28
CA ARG A 200 18.98 9.52 2.30
C ARG A 200 18.62 8.98 3.67
N VAL A 201 19.57 9.05 4.59
CA VAL A 201 19.34 8.75 6.01
C VAL A 201 18.94 10.04 6.71
N ASP A 202 17.88 9.99 7.48
CA ASP A 202 17.45 11.09 8.35
C ASP A 202 18.40 11.19 9.55
N GLU A 203 19.04 12.35 9.72
CA GLU A 203 20.08 12.58 10.73
C GLU A 203 19.56 12.50 12.18
N THR A 204 18.27 12.80 12.38
CA THR A 204 17.64 12.80 13.70
C THR A 204 17.24 11.42 14.15
N SER A 205 16.57 10.67 13.28
CA SER A 205 16.08 9.33 13.59
C SER A 205 17.06 8.21 13.26
N ARG A 206 18.16 8.50 12.55
CA ARG A 206 19.14 7.52 12.06
C ARG A 206 18.46 6.37 11.29
N ALA A 207 17.50 6.72 10.46
CA ALA A 207 16.71 5.79 9.69
C ALA A 207 16.56 6.26 8.24
N PHE A 208 16.38 5.33 7.33
CA PHE A 208 16.04 5.59 5.93
C PHE A 208 14.62 5.10 5.64
N ARG A 209 14.01 5.66 4.60
CA ARG A 209 12.66 5.27 4.17
C ARG A 209 12.71 4.14 3.17
N VAL A 210 11.81 3.20 3.36
CA VAL A 210 11.57 2.09 2.45
C VAL A 210 10.12 2.16 2.00
N ARG A 211 9.89 1.91 0.73
CA ARG A 211 8.55 1.79 0.15
C ARG A 211 8.36 0.39 -0.38
N ALA A 212 7.30 -0.25 0.07
CA ALA A 212 6.83 -1.52 -0.46
C ALA A 212 5.48 -1.35 -1.15
N GLU A 213 5.16 -2.22 -2.08
CA GLU A 213 3.86 -2.32 -2.72
C GLU A 213 3.21 -3.65 -2.35
N ILE A 214 1.95 -3.56 -1.90
CA ILE A 214 1.14 -4.69 -1.48
C ILE A 214 -0.04 -4.79 -2.45
N PRO A 215 -0.21 -5.89 -3.18
CA PRO A 215 -1.40 -6.13 -4.00
C PRO A 215 -2.66 -6.06 -3.14
N ASN A 216 -3.63 -5.27 -3.56
CA ASN A 216 -4.88 -5.05 -2.84
C ASN A 216 -6.09 -5.10 -3.80
N GLY A 217 -6.12 -6.15 -4.64
CA GLY A 217 -7.17 -6.31 -5.66
C GLY A 217 -8.58 -6.35 -5.11
N ASP A 218 -8.76 -6.91 -3.91
CA ASP A 218 -10.04 -6.98 -3.21
C ASP A 218 -10.39 -5.67 -2.48
N MET A 219 -9.51 -4.66 -2.52
CA MET A 219 -9.65 -3.35 -1.86
C MET A 219 -9.94 -3.44 -0.35
N LYS A 220 -9.48 -4.53 0.30
CA LYS A 220 -9.64 -4.76 1.75
C LYS A 220 -8.86 -3.77 2.61
N LEU A 221 -7.77 -3.22 2.07
CA LEU A 221 -6.89 -2.32 2.76
C LEU A 221 -7.16 -0.87 2.33
N PRO A 222 -7.85 -0.06 3.14
CA PRO A 222 -8.02 1.36 2.87
C PRO A 222 -6.71 2.14 3.03
N SER A 223 -6.67 3.33 2.43
CA SER A 223 -5.59 4.30 2.61
C SER A 223 -5.56 4.86 4.04
N GLY A 224 -4.39 5.20 4.53
CA GLY A 224 -4.21 5.79 5.87
C GLY A 224 -3.98 4.78 7.00
N LEU A 225 -4.00 3.47 6.73
CA LEU A 225 -3.78 2.46 7.75
C LEU A 225 -2.36 2.46 8.32
N PHE A 226 -2.28 2.21 9.62
CA PHE A 226 -1.02 1.78 10.27
C PHE A 226 -0.88 0.27 10.11
N LEU A 227 0.28 -0.13 9.62
CA LEU A 227 0.60 -1.51 9.29
C LEU A 227 1.85 -1.94 10.03
N ARG A 228 1.81 -3.14 10.62
CA ARG A 228 3.03 -3.80 11.08
C ARG A 228 3.68 -4.43 9.87
N VAL A 229 4.88 -4.00 9.56
CA VAL A 229 5.66 -4.44 8.41
C VAL A 229 6.76 -5.37 8.91
N THR A 230 6.82 -6.57 8.37
CA THR A 230 7.92 -7.51 8.57
C THR A 230 8.63 -7.70 7.23
N MET A 231 9.86 -7.20 7.12
CA MET A 231 10.69 -7.32 5.92
C MET A 231 11.69 -8.45 6.10
N VAL A 232 11.75 -9.38 5.16
CA VAL A 232 12.68 -10.51 5.16
C VAL A 232 13.97 -10.08 4.49
N LEU A 233 15.07 -10.00 5.27
CA LEU A 233 16.40 -9.60 4.76
C LEU A 233 17.18 -10.77 4.17
N ALA A 234 17.02 -11.94 4.76
CA ALA A 234 17.68 -13.15 4.28
C ALA A 234 16.87 -14.37 4.71
N ALA A 235 16.77 -15.35 3.85
CA ALA A 235 16.18 -16.63 4.15
C ALA A 235 17.17 -17.73 3.79
N ARG A 236 17.35 -18.71 4.68
CA ARG A 236 18.19 -19.89 4.43
C ARG A 236 17.60 -21.13 5.07
N MET A 237 17.90 -22.28 4.52
CA MET A 237 17.58 -23.53 5.18
C MET A 237 18.57 -23.75 6.33
N GLY A 238 18.06 -24.05 7.51
CA GLY A 238 18.87 -24.33 8.70
C GLY A 238 18.35 -25.56 9.44
N VAL A 239 19.26 -26.26 10.10
CA VAL A 239 18.94 -27.39 10.96
C VAL A 239 18.51 -26.83 12.32
N VAL A 240 17.32 -27.20 12.79
CA VAL A 240 16.78 -26.71 14.05
C VAL A 240 16.45 -27.85 15.00
N ALA A 241 16.66 -27.60 16.29
CA ALA A 241 16.24 -28.44 17.38
C ALA A 241 15.25 -27.68 18.26
N PRO A 242 14.33 -28.36 18.95
CA PRO A 242 13.51 -27.74 20.00
C PRO A 242 14.38 -27.07 21.04
N GLU A 243 14.08 -25.82 21.41
CA GLU A 243 14.89 -25.06 22.36
C GLU A 243 15.02 -25.76 23.74
N GLN A 244 13.99 -26.51 24.12
CA GLN A 244 13.96 -27.32 25.34
C GLN A 244 14.98 -28.49 25.33
N ALA A 245 15.48 -28.92 24.18
CA ALA A 245 16.52 -29.93 24.04
C ALA A 245 17.94 -29.39 24.24
N VAL A 246 18.11 -28.06 24.14
CA VAL A 246 19.41 -27.40 24.19
C VAL A 246 19.79 -27.10 25.63
N ILE A 247 20.90 -27.65 26.08
CA ILE A 247 21.45 -27.43 27.42
C ILE A 247 22.64 -26.51 27.28
N ILE A 248 22.68 -25.45 28.09
CA ILE A 248 23.79 -24.50 28.14
C ILE A 248 24.60 -24.81 29.40
N GLU A 249 25.89 -25.03 29.22
CA GLU A 249 26.82 -25.29 30.33
C GLU A 249 28.11 -24.47 30.13
N GLY A 250 28.35 -23.52 31.01
CA GLY A 250 29.44 -22.56 30.82
C GLY A 250 29.29 -21.76 29.54
N ASP A 251 30.32 -21.76 28.71
CA ASP A 251 30.34 -21.06 27.41
C ASP A 251 29.88 -21.94 26.22
N GLY A 252 29.46 -23.20 26.49
CA GLY A 252 29.05 -24.15 25.46
C GLY A 252 27.60 -24.57 25.54
N ALA A 253 27.11 -25.12 24.42
CA ALA A 253 25.79 -25.74 24.36
C ALA A 253 25.94 -27.19 23.87
N PHE A 254 25.12 -28.08 24.43
CA PHE A 254 25.07 -29.48 24.02
C PHE A 254 23.62 -29.98 23.99
N VAL A 255 23.42 -31.07 23.32
CA VAL A 255 22.16 -31.83 23.26
C VAL A 255 22.45 -33.32 23.52
N TYR A 256 21.41 -34.03 23.89
CA TYR A 256 21.45 -35.49 23.92
C TYR A 256 20.75 -36.03 22.66
N VAL A 257 21.55 -36.69 21.79
CA VAL A 257 21.07 -37.37 20.58
C VAL A 257 20.84 -38.84 20.94
N VAL A 258 19.76 -39.42 20.43
CA VAL A 258 19.44 -40.83 20.60
C VAL A 258 19.66 -41.55 19.27
N ASP A 259 20.52 -42.57 19.25
CA ASP A 259 20.77 -43.40 18.08
C ASP A 259 19.64 -44.39 17.80
N ALA A 260 19.84 -45.23 16.76
CA ALA A 260 18.85 -46.25 16.37
C ALA A 260 18.71 -47.36 17.40
N GLU A 261 19.75 -47.61 18.19
CA GLU A 261 19.83 -48.63 19.24
C GLU A 261 19.25 -48.12 20.58
N GLY A 262 18.86 -46.83 20.67
CA GLY A 262 18.32 -46.22 21.89
C GLY A 262 19.37 -45.81 22.89
N VAL A 263 20.63 -45.64 22.46
CA VAL A 263 21.72 -45.14 23.30
C VAL A 263 21.86 -43.65 23.14
N VAL A 264 22.12 -42.98 24.23
CA VAL A 264 22.25 -41.49 24.25
C VAL A 264 23.68 -41.08 24.06
N GLU A 265 23.92 -40.15 23.16
CA GLU A 265 25.20 -39.47 22.97
C GLU A 265 25.08 -37.99 23.35
N ARG A 266 25.95 -37.54 24.23
CA ARG A 266 26.11 -36.11 24.54
C ARG A 266 26.92 -35.45 23.46
N ARG A 267 26.29 -34.58 22.66
CA ARG A 267 26.93 -33.95 21.54
C ARG A 267 26.97 -32.43 21.68
N ALA A 268 28.16 -31.85 21.56
CA ALA A 268 28.34 -30.40 21.57
C ALA A 268 27.78 -29.78 20.28
N ILE A 269 27.07 -28.68 20.41
CA ILE A 269 26.49 -27.96 19.33
C ILE A 269 26.89 -26.48 19.32
N THR A 270 26.91 -25.87 18.14
CA THR A 270 27.01 -24.42 18.02
C THR A 270 25.60 -23.87 17.73
N VAL A 271 25.04 -23.12 18.68
CA VAL A 271 23.69 -22.55 18.55
C VAL A 271 23.76 -21.27 17.72
N GLY A 272 22.87 -21.16 16.78
CA GLY A 272 22.65 -19.98 15.94
C GLY A 272 21.43 -19.18 16.36
N GLN A 273 20.56 -18.87 15.40
CA GLN A 273 19.33 -18.13 15.63
C GLN A 273 18.32 -18.94 16.45
N ARG A 274 17.53 -18.24 17.30
CA ARG A 274 16.42 -18.83 18.04
C ARG A 274 15.14 -18.14 17.62
N ALA A 275 14.14 -18.92 17.25
CA ALA A 275 12.84 -18.41 16.83
C ALA A 275 11.75 -19.48 17.02
N GLY A 276 10.57 -19.06 17.45
CA GLY A 276 9.39 -19.94 17.54
C GLY A 276 9.57 -21.19 18.42
N GLY A 277 10.38 -21.12 19.49
CA GLY A 277 10.65 -22.27 20.37
C GLY A 277 11.67 -23.28 19.79
N MET A 278 12.32 -22.93 18.68
CA MET A 278 13.37 -23.70 18.03
C MET A 278 14.71 -22.96 18.11
N ALA A 279 15.80 -23.71 18.27
CA ALA A 279 17.16 -23.21 18.22
C ALA A 279 17.88 -23.79 16.99
N GLU A 280 18.51 -22.94 16.22
CA GLU A 280 19.33 -23.37 15.09
C GLU A 280 20.61 -24.02 15.59
N ALA A 281 20.97 -25.15 15.01
CA ALA A 281 22.24 -25.81 15.19
C ALA A 281 23.13 -25.55 13.95
N LEU A 282 24.09 -24.63 14.10
CA LEU A 282 25.06 -24.31 13.05
C LEU A 282 26.02 -25.48 12.80
N ARG A 283 26.31 -26.26 13.86
CA ARG A 283 27.18 -27.44 13.84
C ARG A 283 26.74 -28.43 14.92
N GLY A 284 27.01 -29.72 14.66
CA GLY A 284 26.83 -30.77 15.62
C GLY A 284 25.55 -31.60 15.51
N LEU A 285 24.63 -31.21 14.62
CA LEU A 285 23.39 -31.97 14.36
C LEU A 285 23.16 -32.16 12.87
N ALA A 286 22.56 -33.30 12.53
CA ALA A 286 22.10 -33.63 11.18
C ALA A 286 20.57 -33.76 11.12
N PRO A 287 19.94 -33.46 9.99
CA PRO A 287 18.51 -33.68 9.79
C PRO A 287 18.13 -35.14 9.99
N GLY A 288 17.02 -35.38 10.68
CA GLY A 288 16.51 -36.74 10.95
C GLY A 288 17.05 -37.39 12.22
N GLU A 289 18.10 -36.85 12.88
CA GLU A 289 18.52 -37.27 14.19
C GLU A 289 17.42 -36.98 15.24
N ARG A 290 17.37 -37.75 16.30
CA ARG A 290 16.41 -37.59 17.41
C ARG A 290 17.08 -37.00 18.61
N VAL A 291 16.54 -35.93 19.17
CA VAL A 291 17.07 -35.28 20.39
C VAL A 291 16.11 -35.42 21.55
N VAL A 292 16.64 -35.56 22.76
CA VAL A 292 15.86 -35.65 23.98
C VAL A 292 15.30 -34.27 24.33
N THR A 293 13.99 -34.15 24.42
CA THR A 293 13.30 -32.91 24.82
C THR A 293 12.82 -32.93 26.26
N ARG A 294 12.45 -34.11 26.79
CA ARG A 294 12.03 -34.27 28.20
C ARG A 294 12.70 -35.45 28.84
N GLY A 295 12.94 -35.33 30.17
CA GLY A 295 13.62 -36.34 30.95
C GLY A 295 15.14 -36.20 30.99
N ILE A 296 15.68 -35.11 30.49
CA ILE A 296 17.10 -34.78 30.31
C ILE A 296 17.90 -34.96 31.63
N GLN A 297 17.34 -34.62 32.81
CA GLN A 297 18.00 -34.73 34.12
C GLN A 297 18.35 -36.17 34.52
N LYS A 298 17.74 -37.16 33.90
CA LYS A 298 17.95 -38.59 34.18
C LYS A 298 18.85 -39.28 33.15
N VAL A 299 19.31 -38.53 32.15
CA VAL A 299 20.10 -39.04 31.04
C VAL A 299 21.58 -38.86 31.33
N ARG A 300 22.37 -39.88 31.01
CA ARG A 300 23.83 -39.83 31.04
C ARG A 300 24.37 -40.24 29.69
N ASP A 301 25.52 -39.72 29.35
CA ASP A 301 26.22 -40.09 28.12
C ASP A 301 26.48 -41.61 28.06
N GLY A 302 26.25 -42.23 26.94
CA GLY A 302 26.37 -43.69 26.75
C GLY A 302 25.29 -44.54 27.37
N ALA A 303 24.26 -43.96 28.02
CA ALA A 303 23.23 -44.72 28.68
C ALA A 303 22.09 -45.11 27.73
N PRO A 304 21.55 -46.36 27.84
CA PRO A 304 20.37 -46.75 27.09
C PRO A 304 19.11 -46.08 27.65
N VAL A 305 18.26 -45.57 26.79
CA VAL A 305 17.00 -44.91 27.17
C VAL A 305 15.81 -45.59 26.52
N ARG A 306 14.67 -45.49 27.17
CA ARG A 306 13.39 -45.93 26.60
C ARG A 306 12.60 -44.70 26.16
N ILE A 307 12.28 -44.65 24.91
CA ILE A 307 11.55 -43.54 24.29
C ILE A 307 10.04 -43.69 24.58
N ILE A 308 9.41 -42.63 25.02
CA ILE A 308 7.95 -42.56 25.25
C ILE A 308 7.28 -42.46 23.88
N GLY A 309 6.46 -43.49 23.56
CA GLY A 309 5.70 -43.51 22.29
C GLY A 309 6.16 -44.53 21.24
N GLU A 310 7.36 -45.11 21.36
CA GLU A 310 7.71 -46.31 20.61
C GLU A 310 7.21 -47.55 21.37
N GLY A 311 6.16 -48.18 20.89
CA GLY A 311 5.65 -49.45 21.42
C GLY A 311 6.76 -50.53 21.48
N ALA A 312 6.86 -51.23 22.58
CA ALA A 312 7.81 -52.31 22.76
C ALA A 312 7.82 -53.27 21.57
N PRO A 313 9.00 -53.76 21.11
CA PRO A 313 9.03 -54.83 20.13
C PRO A 313 8.29 -56.05 20.71
N ALA A 314 7.33 -56.56 19.98
CA ALA A 314 6.64 -57.81 20.28
C ALA A 314 7.63 -58.99 20.28
N GLY A 315 8.23 -59.23 21.44
CA GLY A 315 9.02 -60.41 21.75
C GLY A 315 8.12 -61.45 22.29
N GLY A 316 7.86 -62.50 21.48
CA GLY A 316 6.95 -63.58 21.75
C GLY A 316 7.22 -64.45 22.96
N LYS A 317 6.18 -65.08 23.44
CA LYS A 317 6.05 -66.54 23.53
C LYS A 317 4.62 -66.93 23.88
N PRO A 318 4.14 -68.03 23.32
CA PRO A 318 2.78 -68.54 23.55
C PRO A 318 2.75 -69.50 24.71
N SER A 319 1.71 -69.50 25.50
CA SER A 319 1.29 -70.71 26.20
C SER A 319 -0.08 -70.52 26.84
N GLY A 320 -0.99 -71.45 26.48
CA GLY A 320 -2.04 -71.95 27.34
C GLY A 320 -3.45 -71.44 27.04
N ALA A 321 -4.14 -72.19 26.21
CA ALA A 321 -5.58 -72.34 26.30
C ALA A 321 -5.98 -73.15 27.53
N PRO A 322 -7.19 -73.05 28.11
CA PRO A 322 -8.28 -73.84 27.53
C PRO A 322 -9.69 -73.18 27.49
N GLU A 323 -10.41 -73.62 26.48
CA GLU A 323 -11.78 -73.97 26.30
C GLU A 323 -12.88 -73.64 27.33
N GLY A 324 -13.98 -73.16 26.84
CA GLY A 324 -15.29 -73.45 27.45
C GLY A 324 -16.38 -72.43 27.14
N GLY A 325 -17.28 -72.79 26.20
CA GLY A 325 -18.73 -72.57 26.31
C GLY A 325 -19.31 -71.35 25.60
N GLY A 326 -19.87 -71.58 24.37
CA GLY A 326 -20.87 -70.72 23.81
C GLY A 326 -22.31 -71.07 24.36
N PRO A 327 -23.41 -70.71 23.71
CA PRO A 327 -23.60 -69.80 22.60
C PRO A 327 -24.82 -68.84 22.75
N GLY A 328 -25.01 -67.95 21.80
CA GLY A 328 -26.38 -67.56 21.44
C GLY A 328 -26.72 -66.08 21.55
N ALA A 329 -26.86 -65.48 20.49
CA ALA A 329 -28.00 -64.76 19.92
C ALA A 329 -27.64 -63.43 19.23
N GLU A 330 -27.66 -63.44 17.94
CA GLU A 330 -27.92 -62.37 17.01
C GLU A 330 -29.41 -62.03 16.97
N PRO A 331 -29.85 -61.08 16.14
CA PRO A 331 -29.58 -59.64 16.05
C PRO A 331 -30.91 -58.83 16.12
N THR A 332 -30.82 -57.51 16.20
CA THR A 332 -31.85 -56.69 15.57
C THR A 332 -31.34 -55.27 15.29
N ALA A 333 -31.55 -54.91 14.04
CA ALA A 333 -31.40 -53.58 13.49
C ALA A 333 -32.38 -52.57 14.13
N GLY A 334 -31.96 -51.35 14.32
CA GLY A 334 -32.81 -50.24 14.73
C GLY A 334 -32.19 -48.94 14.28
N GLU A 335 -32.79 -48.38 13.28
CA GLU A 335 -32.57 -47.11 12.59
C GLU A 335 -32.83 -45.90 13.47
N PRO A 336 -32.40 -44.66 13.05
CA PRO A 336 -32.05 -43.58 13.96
C PRO A 336 -33.25 -42.70 14.31
N ALA A 337 -33.29 -42.24 15.54
CA ALA A 337 -34.19 -41.18 16.00
C ALA A 337 -33.44 -39.85 16.13
N ALA A 338 -33.94 -38.89 15.41
CA ALA A 338 -33.59 -37.47 15.49
C ALA A 338 -33.83 -36.92 16.90
N ALA A 339 -32.83 -36.34 17.53
CA ALA A 339 -32.96 -35.58 18.76
C ALA A 339 -32.89 -34.10 18.46
N SER A 340 -34.02 -33.44 18.61
CA SER A 340 -34.24 -32.01 18.60
C SER A 340 -33.53 -31.32 19.77
N VAL A 341 -32.83 -30.26 19.46
CA VAL A 341 -32.19 -29.31 20.42
C VAL A 341 -33.26 -28.33 20.92
N PRO A 342 -33.43 -28.09 22.21
CA PRO A 342 -34.31 -27.05 22.71
C PRO A 342 -33.60 -25.68 22.65
N ALA A 343 -34.30 -24.69 22.11
CA ALA A 343 -33.94 -23.28 22.15
C ALA A 343 -33.98 -22.77 23.57
N ALA A 344 -32.84 -22.26 24.07
CA ALA A 344 -32.75 -21.51 25.32
C ALA A 344 -33.10 -20.04 25.06
N SER A 345 -34.18 -19.59 25.66
CA SER A 345 -34.63 -18.22 25.72
C SER A 345 -33.70 -17.40 26.63
N VAL A 346 -33.21 -16.28 26.10
CA VAL A 346 -32.45 -15.25 26.82
C VAL A 346 -33.43 -14.28 27.44
N PRO A 347 -33.37 -13.96 28.75
CA PRO A 347 -34.19 -12.92 29.32
C PRO A 347 -33.62 -11.53 29.05
N ALA A 348 -34.46 -10.61 28.61
CA ALA A 348 -34.17 -9.20 28.45
C ALA A 348 -33.91 -8.55 29.82
N ALA A 349 -32.69 -8.03 30.02
CA ALA A 349 -32.34 -7.22 31.16
C ALA A 349 -32.61 -5.73 30.83
N SER A 350 -33.55 -5.16 31.55
CA SER A 350 -33.86 -3.74 31.56
C SER A 350 -32.70 -2.93 32.16
N ALA A 351 -32.21 -1.94 31.43
CA ALA A 351 -31.25 -0.96 31.91
C ALA A 351 -31.97 0.15 32.70
N PRO A 352 -31.47 0.61 33.85
CA PRO A 352 -31.99 1.80 34.50
C PRO A 352 -31.40 3.07 33.86
N ALA A 353 -32.28 4.01 33.55
CA ALA A 353 -31.94 5.36 33.18
C ALA A 353 -31.23 6.10 34.31
N SER A 354 -29.97 6.45 34.16
CA SER A 354 -29.26 7.39 35.01
C SER A 354 -29.21 8.75 34.33
N SER A 355 -30.04 9.66 34.85
CA SER A 355 -30.00 11.08 34.54
C SER A 355 -28.75 11.73 35.14
N VAL A 356 -27.87 12.24 34.32
CA VAL A 356 -26.77 13.11 34.71
C VAL A 356 -27.19 14.56 34.47
N PRO A 357 -27.09 15.47 35.45
CA PRO A 357 -27.43 16.86 35.25
C PRO A 357 -26.40 17.58 34.40
N ALA A 358 -26.87 18.37 33.44
CA ALA A 358 -26.07 19.23 32.60
C ALA A 358 -25.32 20.29 33.44
N ALA A 359 -23.99 20.20 33.47
CA ALA A 359 -23.14 21.27 33.96
C ALA A 359 -23.00 22.34 32.85
N SER A 360 -23.51 23.53 33.16
CA SER A 360 -23.38 24.73 32.34
C SER A 360 -21.89 25.15 32.24
N VAL A 361 -21.36 25.14 31.02
CA VAL A 361 -20.06 25.71 30.69
C VAL A 361 -20.26 27.20 30.44
N PRO A 362 -19.53 28.12 31.10
CA PRO A 362 -19.63 29.56 30.82
C PRO A 362 -18.93 29.86 29.47
N ALA A 363 -19.58 30.74 28.69
CA ALA A 363 -19.06 31.24 27.42
C ALA A 363 -17.73 32.01 27.62
N PRO A 364 -16.74 31.87 26.71
CA PRO A 364 -15.52 32.67 26.77
C PRO A 364 -15.84 34.13 26.32
N ALA A 365 -15.27 35.07 27.07
CA ALA A 365 -15.30 36.50 26.76
C ALA A 365 -14.60 36.81 25.44
N PRO A 366 -14.99 37.87 24.71
CA PRO A 366 -14.36 38.25 23.46
C PRO A 366 -12.95 38.80 23.71
N ALA A 367 -11.98 38.20 23.05
CA ALA A 367 -10.57 38.65 23.04
C ALA A 367 -10.47 40.00 22.34
N ALA A 368 -9.80 40.94 22.99
CA ALA A 368 -9.44 42.25 22.45
C ALA A 368 -8.54 42.11 21.23
N SER A 369 -8.88 42.81 20.16
CA SER A 369 -8.04 42.97 18.96
C SER A 369 -6.69 43.65 19.30
N PRO A 370 -5.56 43.18 18.85
CA PRO A 370 -4.33 43.96 18.88
C PRO A 370 -4.33 44.99 17.76
N ALA A 371 -3.99 46.23 18.12
CA ALA A 371 -3.79 47.37 17.23
C ALA A 371 -2.74 47.03 16.16
N GLY A 372 -3.07 47.28 14.89
CA GLY A 372 -2.16 47.15 13.77
C GLY A 372 -1.03 48.18 13.76
N PRO A 373 0.13 47.85 13.21
CA PRO A 373 1.21 48.82 13.07
C PRO A 373 0.94 49.82 11.94
N THR A 374 1.22 51.07 12.23
CA THR A 374 1.21 52.25 11.35
C THR A 374 2.09 52.03 10.11
N PRO A 375 1.67 52.40 8.89
CA PRO A 375 2.52 52.31 7.72
C PRO A 375 3.62 53.39 7.72
N ALA A 376 4.86 52.96 7.56
CA ALA A 376 6.01 53.83 7.37
C ALA A 376 6.01 54.46 5.95
N ALA A 377 6.37 55.71 5.86
CA ALA A 377 6.45 56.52 4.64
C ALA A 377 7.51 55.99 3.65
N PRO A 378 7.32 56.18 2.32
CA PRO A 378 8.27 55.75 1.32
C PRO A 378 9.50 56.63 1.21
N THR A 379 10.68 56.03 1.19
CA THR A 379 11.98 56.65 0.89
C THR A 379 12.14 56.81 -0.62
N PRO A 380 12.69 57.94 -1.12
CA PRO A 380 12.81 58.18 -2.54
C PRO A 380 13.94 57.38 -3.20
N ALA A 381 13.66 56.93 -4.41
CA ALA A 381 14.54 56.14 -5.27
C ALA A 381 15.75 56.98 -5.74
N ALA A 382 16.95 56.40 -5.63
CA ALA A 382 18.14 56.86 -6.29
C ALA A 382 18.23 56.36 -7.72
N SER A 383 18.44 57.25 -8.68
CA SER A 383 18.73 56.96 -10.09
C SER A 383 20.02 56.18 -10.28
N PRO A 384 20.11 55.21 -11.19
CA PRO A 384 21.40 54.68 -11.60
C PRO A 384 21.95 55.44 -12.81
N ALA A 385 23.26 55.78 -12.70
CA ALA A 385 24.07 56.34 -13.75
C ALA A 385 24.39 55.34 -14.86
N SER A 386 24.32 55.81 -16.11
CA SER A 386 24.86 55.13 -17.30
C SER A 386 26.35 54.97 -17.27
N PRO A 387 26.91 53.90 -17.81
CA PRO A 387 28.29 53.95 -18.32
C PRO A 387 28.31 53.87 -19.87
N ALA A 388 29.28 54.65 -20.35
CA ALA A 388 29.59 54.93 -21.74
C ALA A 388 30.15 53.75 -22.52
N ALA A 389 29.96 53.89 -23.83
CA ALA A 389 30.49 53.10 -24.92
C ALA A 389 32.03 53.01 -25.00
N SER A 390 32.53 51.88 -25.44
CA SER A 390 33.72 51.80 -26.29
C SER A 390 33.77 50.46 -27.04
N ALA A 391 33.69 50.55 -28.36
CA ALA A 391 34.23 49.62 -29.35
C ALA A 391 35.54 50.27 -29.86
N PRO A 392 36.38 49.66 -30.75
CA PRO A 392 36.45 48.34 -31.36
C PRO A 392 37.87 47.76 -31.42
N ALA A 393 38.09 46.54 -31.88
CA ALA A 393 39.21 46.26 -32.79
C ALA A 393 39.11 44.84 -33.39
N ALA A 394 39.38 44.83 -34.66
CA ALA A 394 39.45 43.73 -35.61
C ALA A 394 40.69 42.83 -35.47
N GLY A 395 40.63 41.65 -36.09
CA GLY A 395 41.79 40.78 -36.38
C GLY A 395 41.26 39.40 -36.74
N ALA A 396 41.05 39.10 -37.87
CA ALA A 396 41.58 38.46 -39.06
C ALA A 396 42.29 37.12 -38.80
N ALA A 397 41.84 36.19 -39.59
CA ALA A 397 42.58 35.22 -40.39
C ALA A 397 42.67 33.74 -39.96
N THR A 398 42.12 32.91 -40.83
CA THR A 398 42.71 31.78 -41.57
C THR A 398 42.91 30.44 -40.88
N GLY A 399 42.34 29.41 -41.52
CA GLY A 399 42.90 28.08 -41.51
C GLY A 399 41.92 26.90 -41.50
N ALA A 400 41.38 26.54 -42.64
CA ALA A 400 41.08 25.15 -42.95
C ALA A 400 42.31 24.55 -43.64
N PRO A 401 42.43 23.24 -43.98
CA PRO A 401 41.51 22.07 -43.86
C PRO A 401 42.21 20.73 -43.51
N ARG A 402 41.44 19.66 -43.60
CA ARG A 402 41.79 18.21 -43.85
C ARG A 402 42.26 17.41 -42.63
N THR A 403 41.74 16.26 -42.35
CA THR A 403 41.36 15.02 -43.09
C THR A 403 40.18 14.35 -42.37
#